data_d172bd13705f0507ee1abc3a1db4d363
#
_entry.id   d172bd13705f0507ee1abc3a1db4d363
#
_cell.length_a   1.000
_cell.length_b   1.000
_cell.length_c   1.000
_cell.angle_alpha   90.00
_cell.angle_beta   90.00
_cell.angle_gamma   90.00
#
_symmetry.space_group_name_H-M   'P 1'
#
loop_
_entity.id
_entity.type
_entity.pdbx_description
1 polymer ?
#
loop_
_entity_poly.entity_id
_entity_poly.type
_entity_poly.pdbx_seq_one_letter_code
_entity_poly.pdbx_strand_id
1 'polypeptide(L)'
;NTDKSKYLVGELAEYFGVSNDTLRLYDKKGICSPQKNEMNHYRTYSREDFILLEFVMRLKQMGMTLDEIKMMVTDCSVEKAEAIMSIEAKKLEDQIKKLQILKDMVQDYRKSYAKVIEHFGRYEITESPTFLYLDVHDSMPENMKIFKSLSQSYLPKFTFVMSKEDFLREETWEKMNESEYRRTHQKYALTMIDDENFGETENFPHHALQIKKYEKCVHTATEAYTNSDYSGFKKCSDYLRDNHLTLAEDPLLRMIYIGGDKGRNHVYYEFWMPIE
;
A
#
# COMPACT_ATOMS: atom_id res chain seq x y z
N ASN A 1 47.77 -9.77 26.49
CA ASN A 1 46.62 -8.87 26.84
C ASN A 1 47.20 -7.53 27.31
N THR A 2 47.48 -6.64 26.38
CA THR A 2 47.79 -5.24 26.68
C THR A 2 46.47 -4.57 27.03
N ASP A 3 46.31 -4.22 28.29
CA ASP A 3 45.21 -3.39 28.79
C ASP A 3 45.37 -1.99 28.16
N LYS A 4 44.74 -1.79 26.98
CA LYS A 4 44.87 -0.57 26.21
C LYS A 4 44.02 0.52 26.87
N SER A 5 44.66 1.39 27.61
CA SER A 5 43.96 2.44 28.38
C SER A 5 43.49 3.63 27.54
N LYS A 6 43.93 3.76 26.26
CA LYS A 6 43.59 4.86 25.36
C LYS A 6 43.48 4.40 23.89
N TYR A 7 42.52 4.94 23.17
CA TYR A 7 42.25 4.67 21.78
C TYR A 7 42.37 5.95 20.95
N LEU A 8 42.87 5.83 19.71
CA LEU A 8 42.87 6.92 18.75
C LEU A 8 41.53 6.96 17.99
N VAL A 9 41.17 8.12 17.47
CA VAL A 9 39.91 8.28 16.70
C VAL A 9 39.83 7.30 15.51
N GLY A 10 40.92 7.06 14.77
CA GLY A 10 40.94 6.14 13.64
C GLY A 10 40.72 4.68 14.06
N GLU A 11 41.25 4.26 15.21
CA GLU A 11 41.07 2.90 15.72
C GLU A 11 39.61 2.62 16.09
N LEU A 12 38.96 3.60 16.75
CA LEU A 12 37.55 3.49 17.10
C LEU A 12 36.65 3.58 15.91
N ALA A 13 36.97 4.44 14.94
CA ALA A 13 36.23 4.55 13.68
C ALA A 13 36.23 3.22 12.93
N GLU A 14 37.41 2.58 12.80
CA GLU A 14 37.55 1.27 12.20
C GLU A 14 36.78 0.18 12.98
N TYR A 15 36.92 0.16 14.32
CA TYR A 15 36.27 -0.82 15.18
C TYR A 15 34.73 -0.76 15.09
N PHE A 16 34.18 0.46 15.10
CA PHE A 16 32.73 0.66 15.05
C PHE A 16 32.18 0.73 13.62
N GLY A 17 33.00 0.67 12.58
CA GLY A 17 32.59 0.76 11.19
C GLY A 17 32.01 2.13 10.82
N VAL A 18 32.51 3.21 11.41
CA VAL A 18 32.06 4.58 11.18
C VAL A 18 33.20 5.48 10.68
N SER A 19 32.87 6.65 10.15
CA SER A 19 33.88 7.62 9.76
C SER A 19 34.45 8.38 10.98
N ASN A 20 35.67 8.87 10.85
CA ASN A 20 36.26 9.78 11.85
C ASN A 20 35.37 11.01 12.08
N ASP A 21 34.70 11.50 11.06
CA ASP A 21 33.81 12.65 11.16
C ASP A 21 32.52 12.33 11.95
N THR A 22 32.07 11.08 11.94
CA THR A 22 30.98 10.61 12.82
C THR A 22 31.37 10.74 14.28
N LEU A 23 32.56 10.28 14.66
CA LEU A 23 33.05 10.42 16.04
C LEU A 23 33.29 11.88 16.44
N ARG A 24 33.75 12.71 15.50
CA ARG A 24 33.88 14.16 15.70
C ARG A 24 32.51 14.84 15.87
N LEU A 25 31.50 14.37 15.17
CA LEU A 25 30.13 14.86 15.33
C LEU A 25 29.59 14.52 16.73
N TYR A 26 29.87 13.32 17.24
CA TYR A 26 29.47 12.94 18.59
C TYR A 26 30.15 13.80 19.67
N ASP A 27 31.44 14.11 19.51
CA ASP A 27 32.15 15.09 20.33
C ASP A 27 31.49 16.49 20.28
N LYS A 28 31.24 16.99 19.06
CA LYS A 28 30.58 18.29 18.85
C LYS A 28 29.17 18.35 19.44
N LYS A 29 28.43 17.26 19.38
CA LYS A 29 27.07 17.13 19.95
C LYS A 29 27.10 16.95 21.48
N GLY A 30 28.28 16.68 22.09
CA GLY A 30 28.41 16.42 23.51
C GLY A 30 27.83 15.05 23.91
N ILE A 31 27.86 14.08 23.02
CA ILE A 31 27.48 12.68 23.27
C ILE A 31 28.66 11.94 23.90
N CYS A 32 29.85 12.16 23.34
CA CYS A 32 31.12 11.64 23.88
C CYS A 32 32.17 12.72 23.76
N SER A 33 32.90 13.01 24.83
CA SER A 33 33.85 14.12 24.90
C SER A 33 35.28 13.60 25.18
N PRO A 34 36.00 13.17 24.12
CA PRO A 34 37.34 12.63 24.26
C PRO A 34 38.35 13.67 24.79
N GLN A 35 39.38 13.20 25.41
CA GLN A 35 40.49 14.07 25.84
C GLN A 35 41.26 14.56 24.59
N LYS A 36 41.62 15.84 24.58
CA LYS A 36 42.51 16.42 23.54
C LYS A 36 43.90 16.57 24.12
N ASN A 37 44.86 16.03 23.40
CA ASN A 37 46.25 16.22 23.76
C ASN A 37 46.65 17.70 23.57
N GLU A 38 47.21 18.32 24.61
CA GLU A 38 47.53 19.75 24.56
C GLU A 38 48.60 20.14 23.56
N MET A 39 49.48 19.20 23.21
CA MET A 39 50.63 19.49 22.30
C MET A 39 50.27 19.32 20.84
N ASN A 40 49.44 18.34 20.50
CA ASN A 40 49.18 17.99 19.11
C ASN A 40 47.68 17.97 18.73
N HIS A 41 46.82 18.33 19.66
CA HIS A 41 45.36 18.37 19.53
C HIS A 41 44.69 17.06 19.06
N TYR A 42 45.41 15.92 19.12
CA TYR A 42 44.82 14.63 18.82
C TYR A 42 43.83 14.22 19.90
N ARG A 43 42.66 13.68 19.41
CA ARG A 43 41.62 13.11 20.28
C ARG A 43 42.06 11.73 20.75
N THR A 44 42.02 11.51 22.04
CA THR A 44 42.21 10.20 22.65
C THR A 44 40.99 9.84 23.47
N TYR A 45 40.52 8.64 23.30
CA TYR A 45 39.33 8.10 23.94
C TYR A 45 39.77 7.13 25.05
N SER A 46 39.14 7.24 26.21
CA SER A 46 39.36 6.32 27.32
C SER A 46 38.61 5.00 27.10
N ARG A 47 38.77 4.06 28.01
CA ARG A 47 37.99 2.84 28.07
C ARG A 47 36.49 3.12 28.31
N GLU A 48 36.21 4.10 29.16
CA GLU A 48 34.87 4.57 29.46
C GLU A 48 34.20 5.16 28.20
N ASP A 49 34.95 5.96 27.41
CA ASP A 49 34.49 6.48 26.11
C ASP A 49 34.19 5.35 25.14
N PHE A 50 34.99 4.29 25.13
CA PHE A 50 34.74 3.12 24.27
C PHE A 50 33.41 2.43 24.64
N ILE A 51 33.18 2.18 25.95
CA ILE A 51 31.94 1.56 26.42
C ILE A 51 30.74 2.46 26.11
N LEU A 52 30.88 3.77 26.31
CA LEU A 52 29.84 4.75 25.94
C LEU A 52 29.53 4.72 24.46
N LEU A 53 30.55 4.71 23.58
CA LEU A 53 30.36 4.67 22.15
C LEU A 53 29.72 3.36 21.70
N GLU A 54 30.07 2.22 22.30
CA GLU A 54 29.40 0.95 22.02
C GLU A 54 27.90 1.03 22.33
N PHE A 55 27.53 1.63 23.42
CA PHE A 55 26.13 1.88 23.77
C PHE A 55 25.45 2.83 22.78
N VAL A 56 26.11 3.94 22.42
CA VAL A 56 25.64 4.90 21.40
C VAL A 56 25.39 4.22 20.06
N MET A 57 26.29 3.32 19.64
CA MET A 57 26.11 2.58 18.37
C MET A 57 24.88 1.66 18.39
N ARG A 58 24.62 1.00 19.53
CA ARG A 58 23.39 0.19 19.70
C ARG A 58 22.13 1.04 19.58
N LEU A 59 22.08 2.20 20.25
CA LEU A 59 20.95 3.12 20.16
C LEU A 59 20.75 3.63 18.73
N LYS A 60 21.84 3.89 17.99
CA LYS A 60 21.78 4.26 16.58
C LYS A 60 21.19 3.15 15.71
N GLN A 61 21.58 1.89 15.94
CA GLN A 61 21.03 0.74 15.22
C GLN A 61 19.52 0.56 15.48
N MET A 62 19.05 0.96 16.65
CA MET A 62 17.61 0.98 16.98
C MET A 62 16.86 2.13 16.30
N GLY A 63 17.56 3.01 15.54
CA GLY A 63 16.94 4.12 14.80
C GLY A 63 16.82 5.43 15.58
N MET A 64 17.37 5.51 16.79
CA MET A 64 17.28 6.72 17.60
C MET A 64 18.04 7.89 16.98
N THR A 65 17.49 9.08 17.16
CA THR A 65 18.14 10.34 16.77
C THR A 65 19.31 10.68 17.69
N LEU A 66 20.25 11.51 17.22
CA LEU A 66 21.39 11.91 18.05
C LEU A 66 20.99 12.73 19.29
N ASP A 67 19.88 13.44 19.22
CA ASP A 67 19.39 14.24 20.35
C ASP A 67 18.74 13.35 21.42
N GLU A 68 18.01 12.31 21.03
CA GLU A 68 17.50 11.27 21.95
C GLU A 68 18.65 10.50 22.59
N ILE A 69 19.66 10.10 21.80
CA ILE A 69 20.85 9.43 22.30
C ILE A 69 21.59 10.31 23.29
N LYS A 70 21.81 11.60 23.00
CA LYS A 70 22.43 12.53 23.91
C LYS A 70 21.69 12.57 25.23
N MET A 71 20.37 12.74 25.20
CA MET A 71 19.56 12.77 26.43
C MET A 71 19.76 11.48 27.25
N MET A 72 19.77 10.32 26.59
CA MET A 72 19.94 9.03 27.27
C MET A 72 21.31 8.87 27.94
N VAL A 73 22.38 9.39 27.33
CA VAL A 73 23.75 9.19 27.87
C VAL A 73 24.21 10.29 28.82
N THR A 74 23.54 11.45 28.86
CA THR A 74 23.98 12.59 29.71
C THR A 74 23.08 12.87 30.89
N ASP A 75 21.75 12.63 30.80
CA ASP A 75 20.79 12.98 31.85
C ASP A 75 19.54 12.06 31.79
N CYS A 76 19.76 10.77 32.03
CA CYS A 76 18.66 9.81 31.96
C CYS A 76 18.75 8.82 33.14
N SER A 77 17.70 8.73 33.95
CA SER A 77 17.54 7.62 34.88
C SER A 77 17.09 6.34 34.15
N VAL A 78 17.24 5.19 34.81
CA VAL A 78 16.83 3.90 34.24
C VAL A 78 15.34 3.87 33.93
N GLU A 79 14.52 4.52 34.77
CA GLU A 79 13.05 4.60 34.54
C GLU A 79 12.72 5.44 33.31
N LYS A 80 13.44 6.56 33.10
CA LYS A 80 13.29 7.36 31.86
C LYS A 80 13.76 6.60 30.63
N ALA A 81 14.87 5.87 30.74
CA ALA A 81 15.38 5.04 29.66
C ALA A 81 14.38 3.96 29.24
N GLU A 82 13.75 3.30 30.21
CA GLU A 82 12.69 2.31 29.99
C GLU A 82 11.51 2.95 29.25
N ALA A 83 11.01 4.12 29.71
CA ALA A 83 9.91 4.81 29.03
C ALA A 83 10.24 5.19 27.59
N ILE A 84 11.46 5.64 27.31
CA ILE A 84 11.92 5.95 25.95
C ILE A 84 11.92 4.66 25.09
N MET A 85 12.47 3.55 25.62
CA MET A 85 12.48 2.28 24.89
C MET A 85 11.09 1.73 24.62
N SER A 86 10.15 1.90 25.56
CA SER A 86 8.75 1.53 25.34
C SER A 86 8.12 2.33 24.20
N ILE A 87 8.41 3.62 24.08
CA ILE A 87 7.93 4.46 22.97
C ILE A 87 8.53 3.99 21.65
N GLU A 88 9.85 3.70 21.62
CA GLU A 88 10.49 3.21 20.39
C GLU A 88 9.97 1.84 19.97
N ALA A 89 9.75 0.93 20.91
CA ALA A 89 9.13 -0.36 20.64
C ALA A 89 7.76 -0.19 19.98
N LYS A 90 6.92 0.69 20.52
CA LYS A 90 5.60 0.98 19.93
C LYS A 90 5.68 1.57 18.52
N LYS A 91 6.62 2.49 18.27
CA LYS A 91 6.86 3.04 16.92
C LYS A 91 7.21 1.92 15.92
N LEU A 92 8.06 0.98 16.33
CA LEU A 92 8.45 -0.16 15.50
C LEU A 92 7.26 -1.11 15.23
N GLU A 93 6.43 -1.37 16.23
CA GLU A 93 5.21 -2.16 16.07
C GLU A 93 4.26 -1.52 15.04
N ASP A 94 4.08 -0.20 15.11
CA ASP A 94 3.25 0.53 14.14
C ASP A 94 3.85 0.51 12.72
N GLN A 95 5.18 0.54 12.61
CA GLN A 95 5.87 0.39 11.33
C GLN A 95 5.71 -1.02 10.77
N ILE A 96 5.84 -2.05 11.59
CA ILE A 96 5.63 -3.46 11.21
C ILE A 96 4.21 -3.64 10.67
N LYS A 97 3.19 -3.13 11.37
CA LYS A 97 1.79 -3.19 10.89
C LYS A 97 1.64 -2.52 9.52
N LYS A 98 2.20 -1.33 9.34
CA LYS A 98 2.15 -0.64 8.04
C LYS A 98 2.84 -1.43 6.93
N LEU A 99 4.02 -1.99 7.21
CA LEU A 99 4.75 -2.80 6.24
C LEU A 99 4.00 -4.10 5.90
N GLN A 100 3.32 -4.70 6.88
CA GLN A 100 2.50 -5.88 6.64
C GLN A 100 1.34 -5.55 5.68
N ILE A 101 0.60 -4.47 5.93
CA ILE A 101 -0.46 -3.99 5.04
C ILE A 101 0.06 -3.77 3.61
N LEU A 102 1.20 -3.09 3.47
CA LEU A 102 1.81 -2.85 2.16
C LEU A 102 2.21 -4.15 1.45
N LYS A 103 2.77 -5.10 2.19
CA LYS A 103 3.13 -6.41 1.66
C LYS A 103 1.90 -7.15 1.14
N ASP A 104 0.82 -7.15 1.91
CA ASP A 104 -0.43 -7.84 1.54
C ASP A 104 -1.04 -7.18 0.30
N MET A 105 -1.04 -5.84 0.22
CA MET A 105 -1.44 -5.11 -0.98
C MET A 105 -0.63 -5.51 -2.23
N VAL A 106 0.70 -5.57 -2.12
CA VAL A 106 1.57 -5.98 -3.25
C VAL A 106 1.26 -7.41 -3.68
N GLN A 107 1.02 -8.30 -2.72
CA GLN A 107 0.65 -9.68 -3.02
C GLN A 107 -0.70 -9.79 -3.74
N ASP A 108 -1.69 -8.98 -3.34
CA ASP A 108 -3.00 -8.95 -3.99
C ASP A 108 -2.95 -8.38 -5.40
N TYR A 109 -2.16 -7.33 -5.62
CA TYR A 109 -1.92 -6.86 -6.98
C TYR A 109 -1.27 -7.93 -7.84
N ARG A 110 -0.25 -8.64 -7.31
CA ARG A 110 0.40 -9.74 -8.00
C ARG A 110 -0.57 -10.86 -8.38
N LYS A 111 -1.44 -11.27 -7.45
CA LYS A 111 -2.49 -12.27 -7.70
C LYS A 111 -3.47 -11.76 -8.78
N SER A 112 -3.89 -10.51 -8.70
CA SER A 112 -4.79 -9.91 -9.68
C SER A 112 -4.18 -9.88 -11.08
N TYR A 113 -2.90 -9.52 -11.20
CA TYR A 113 -2.20 -9.54 -12.50
C TYR A 113 -2.06 -10.95 -13.06
N ALA A 114 -1.73 -11.93 -12.22
CA ALA A 114 -1.67 -13.33 -12.65
C ALA A 114 -3.01 -13.82 -13.18
N LYS A 115 -4.11 -13.49 -12.49
CA LYS A 115 -5.47 -13.81 -12.96
C LYS A 115 -5.80 -13.17 -14.30
N VAL A 116 -5.47 -11.88 -14.48
CA VAL A 116 -5.68 -11.22 -15.77
C VAL A 116 -4.95 -11.95 -16.89
N ILE A 117 -3.68 -12.34 -16.67
CA ILE A 117 -2.88 -13.07 -17.68
C ILE A 117 -3.52 -14.43 -17.99
N GLU A 118 -3.99 -15.14 -16.97
CA GLU A 118 -4.59 -16.48 -17.10
C GLU A 118 -5.94 -16.44 -17.81
N HIS A 119 -6.80 -15.48 -17.48
CA HIS A 119 -8.19 -15.40 -17.98
C HIS A 119 -8.39 -14.42 -19.12
N PHE A 120 -7.30 -13.80 -19.62
CA PHE A 120 -7.39 -12.81 -20.69
C PHE A 120 -8.08 -13.38 -21.95
N GLY A 121 -9.23 -12.81 -22.29
CA GLY A 121 -10.05 -13.23 -23.43
C GLY A 121 -10.66 -14.62 -23.30
N ARG A 122 -10.57 -15.27 -22.14
CA ARG A 122 -11.23 -16.55 -21.84
C ARG A 122 -12.47 -16.28 -21.00
N TYR A 123 -13.52 -17.01 -21.27
CA TYR A 123 -14.77 -16.93 -20.51
C TYR A 123 -14.98 -18.22 -19.75
N GLU A 124 -15.24 -18.11 -18.46
CA GLU A 124 -15.55 -19.25 -17.60
C GLU A 124 -16.80 -18.97 -16.76
N ILE A 125 -17.56 -20.02 -16.46
CA ILE A 125 -18.68 -19.92 -15.52
C ILE A 125 -18.18 -20.35 -14.15
N THR A 126 -18.25 -19.42 -13.19
CA THR A 126 -17.70 -19.63 -11.83
C THR A 126 -18.51 -18.82 -10.81
N GLU A 127 -18.21 -19.00 -9.53
CA GLU A 127 -18.64 -18.09 -8.48
C GLU A 127 -17.77 -16.84 -8.47
N SER A 128 -18.36 -15.70 -8.10
CA SER A 128 -17.55 -14.51 -7.86
C SER A 128 -16.90 -14.54 -6.47
N PRO A 129 -15.80 -13.81 -6.26
CA PRO A 129 -15.43 -13.43 -4.91
C PRO A 129 -16.56 -12.64 -4.23
N THR A 130 -16.54 -12.56 -2.91
CA THR A 130 -17.38 -11.62 -2.18
C THR A 130 -16.84 -10.21 -2.39
N PHE A 131 -17.70 -9.29 -2.82
CA PHE A 131 -17.35 -7.89 -3.01
C PHE A 131 -17.98 -7.03 -1.93
N LEU A 132 -17.19 -6.15 -1.36
CA LEU A 132 -17.71 -5.00 -0.64
C LEU A 132 -17.91 -3.87 -1.66
N TYR A 133 -19.14 -3.47 -1.84
CA TYR A 133 -19.57 -2.54 -2.86
C TYR A 133 -20.08 -1.25 -2.23
N LEU A 134 -19.55 -0.13 -2.64
CA LEU A 134 -19.97 1.20 -2.24
C LEU A 134 -20.32 2.02 -3.48
N ASP A 135 -21.60 2.39 -3.63
CA ASP A 135 -22.01 3.31 -4.68
C ASP A 135 -21.52 4.73 -4.37
N VAL A 136 -20.78 5.32 -5.29
CA VAL A 136 -20.19 6.66 -5.11
C VAL A 136 -20.87 7.71 -5.99
N HIS A 137 -22.03 7.40 -6.58
CA HIS A 137 -22.62 8.23 -7.61
C HIS A 137 -23.28 9.52 -7.12
N ASP A 138 -23.89 9.53 -5.95
CA ASP A 138 -24.81 10.61 -5.54
C ASP A 138 -24.21 11.67 -4.60
N SER A 139 -23.06 11.47 -3.98
CA SER A 139 -22.51 12.44 -3.04
C SER A 139 -20.97 12.44 -2.98
N MET A 140 -20.35 13.04 -3.98
CA MET A 140 -18.88 13.18 -4.06
C MET A 140 -18.21 13.60 -2.74
N PRO A 141 -18.71 14.59 -1.95
CA PRO A 141 -18.05 15.00 -0.72
C PRO A 141 -18.10 13.96 0.41
N GLU A 142 -19.19 13.22 0.56
CA GLU A 142 -19.31 12.16 1.57
C GLU A 142 -18.51 10.92 1.17
N ASN A 143 -18.61 10.55 -0.09
CA ASN A 143 -17.84 9.45 -0.66
C ASN A 143 -16.33 9.68 -0.60
N MET A 144 -15.87 10.91 -0.76
CA MET A 144 -14.46 11.27 -0.56
C MET A 144 -14.00 11.10 0.88
N LYS A 145 -14.85 11.32 1.88
CA LYS A 145 -14.53 11.05 3.30
C LYS A 145 -14.40 9.55 3.53
N ILE A 146 -15.34 8.78 3.00
CA ILE A 146 -15.32 7.32 3.07
C ILE A 146 -14.08 6.78 2.35
N PHE A 147 -13.80 7.25 1.14
CA PHE A 147 -12.58 6.88 0.41
C PHE A 147 -11.32 7.18 1.20
N LYS A 148 -11.23 8.35 1.84
CA LYS A 148 -10.09 8.74 2.65
C LYS A 148 -9.93 7.86 3.89
N SER A 149 -11.01 7.46 4.54
CA SER A 149 -10.96 6.53 5.68
C SER A 149 -10.56 5.13 5.25
N LEU A 150 -11.09 4.65 4.13
CA LEU A 150 -10.75 3.36 3.52
C LEU A 150 -9.29 3.32 3.07
N SER A 151 -8.81 4.35 2.40
CA SER A 151 -7.46 4.41 1.84
C SER A 151 -6.34 4.43 2.90
N GLN A 152 -6.68 4.63 4.17
CA GLN A 152 -5.72 4.48 5.27
C GLN A 152 -5.45 3.02 5.64
N SER A 153 -6.41 2.14 5.40
CA SER A 153 -6.33 0.72 5.74
C SER A 153 -6.37 -0.19 4.50
N TYR A 154 -7.08 0.23 3.46
CA TYR A 154 -7.30 -0.53 2.23
C TYR A 154 -7.35 0.43 1.04
N LEU A 155 -6.83 0.02 -0.13
CA LEU A 155 -7.04 0.74 -1.38
C LEU A 155 -8.19 0.10 -2.17
N PRO A 156 -9.41 0.66 -2.07
CA PRO A 156 -10.51 0.18 -2.88
C PRO A 156 -10.21 0.41 -4.36
N LYS A 157 -10.59 -0.53 -5.19
CA LYS A 157 -10.46 -0.40 -6.64
C LYS A 157 -11.70 0.28 -7.20
N PHE A 158 -11.49 1.24 -8.10
CA PHE A 158 -12.60 1.79 -8.85
C PHE A 158 -13.22 0.72 -9.73
N THR A 159 -14.54 0.66 -9.69
CA THR A 159 -15.36 -0.25 -10.45
C THR A 159 -16.32 0.57 -11.29
N PHE A 160 -16.48 0.19 -12.54
CA PHE A 160 -17.55 0.69 -13.35
C PHE A 160 -18.77 -0.20 -13.16
N VAL A 161 -19.94 0.42 -13.07
CA VAL A 161 -21.22 -0.25 -13.01
C VAL A 161 -22.08 0.28 -14.13
N MET A 162 -22.74 -0.59 -14.83
CA MET A 162 -23.69 -0.29 -15.88
C MET A 162 -24.92 -1.14 -15.64
N SER A 163 -26.10 -0.63 -15.99
CA SER A 163 -27.30 -1.45 -15.91
C SER A 163 -27.18 -2.66 -16.85
N LYS A 164 -27.80 -3.77 -16.48
CA LYS A 164 -27.80 -4.97 -17.34
C LYS A 164 -28.42 -4.69 -18.70
N GLU A 165 -29.42 -3.81 -18.77
CA GLU A 165 -30.08 -3.40 -19.98
C GLU A 165 -29.14 -2.65 -20.91
N ASP A 166 -28.38 -1.68 -20.36
CA ASP A 166 -27.40 -0.91 -21.15
C ASP A 166 -26.22 -1.77 -21.55
N PHE A 167 -25.79 -2.70 -20.69
CA PHE A 167 -24.69 -3.61 -21.01
C PHE A 167 -25.00 -4.51 -22.20
N LEU A 168 -26.24 -4.97 -22.32
CA LEU A 168 -26.67 -5.86 -23.42
C LEU A 168 -27.06 -5.12 -24.70
N ARG A 169 -27.27 -3.79 -24.63
CA ARG A 169 -27.69 -2.97 -25.76
C ARG A 169 -26.51 -2.70 -26.71
N GLU A 170 -26.65 -3.06 -27.97
CA GLU A 170 -25.56 -2.95 -28.94
C GLU A 170 -25.07 -1.52 -29.17
N GLU A 171 -25.99 -0.57 -29.29
CA GLU A 171 -25.68 0.84 -29.50
C GLU A 171 -24.97 1.51 -28.30
N THR A 172 -25.02 0.92 -27.09
CA THR A 172 -24.29 1.41 -25.91
C THR A 172 -22.81 1.53 -26.19
N TRP A 173 -22.21 0.51 -26.78
CA TRP A 173 -20.77 0.47 -27.01
C TRP A 173 -20.31 1.45 -28.09
N GLU A 174 -21.18 1.78 -29.04
CA GLU A 174 -20.93 2.80 -30.07
C GLU A 174 -20.99 4.22 -29.46
N LYS A 175 -21.97 4.44 -28.59
CA LYS A 175 -22.21 5.75 -27.95
C LYS A 175 -21.36 6.04 -26.72
N MET A 176 -20.69 5.05 -26.13
CA MET A 176 -19.83 5.25 -24.97
C MET A 176 -18.65 6.22 -25.19
N ASN A 177 -18.34 6.52 -26.44
CA ASN A 177 -17.38 7.57 -26.80
C ASN A 177 -17.91 8.98 -26.55
N GLU A 178 -19.21 9.16 -26.50
CA GLU A 178 -19.87 10.45 -26.24
C GLU A 178 -19.85 10.74 -24.74
N SER A 179 -19.31 11.89 -24.38
CA SER A 179 -19.13 12.25 -22.96
C SER A 179 -20.45 12.38 -22.19
N GLU A 180 -21.51 12.80 -22.87
CA GLU A 180 -22.85 12.95 -22.30
C GLU A 180 -23.51 11.59 -22.07
N TYR A 181 -23.46 10.70 -23.06
CA TYR A 181 -23.97 9.34 -22.92
C TYR A 181 -23.29 8.59 -21.79
N ARG A 182 -21.98 8.71 -21.66
CA ARG A 182 -21.19 8.12 -20.58
C ARG A 182 -21.64 8.60 -19.20
N ARG A 183 -21.86 9.90 -19.02
CA ARG A 183 -22.30 10.46 -17.73
C ARG A 183 -23.65 9.91 -17.26
N THR A 184 -24.52 9.57 -18.18
CA THR A 184 -25.88 9.11 -17.85
C THR A 184 -25.98 7.59 -17.68
N HIS A 185 -25.12 6.82 -18.34
CA HIS A 185 -25.21 5.34 -18.41
C HIS A 185 -24.09 4.62 -17.67
N GLN A 186 -23.03 5.34 -17.29
CA GLN A 186 -21.92 4.77 -16.53
C GLN A 186 -21.93 5.30 -15.09
N LYS A 187 -22.01 4.40 -14.15
CA LYS A 187 -21.88 4.69 -12.71
C LYS A 187 -20.51 4.24 -12.23
N TYR A 188 -20.10 4.79 -11.12
CA TYR A 188 -18.85 4.42 -10.45
C TYR A 188 -19.16 3.88 -9.08
N ALA A 189 -18.45 2.85 -8.71
CA ALA A 189 -18.46 2.32 -7.37
C ALA A 189 -17.04 2.04 -6.90
N LEU A 190 -16.90 1.87 -5.61
CA LEU A 190 -15.69 1.34 -5.00
C LEU A 190 -15.94 -0.13 -4.66
N THR A 191 -15.04 -1.00 -5.09
CA THR A 191 -15.12 -2.40 -4.73
C THR A 191 -13.86 -2.87 -4.06
N MET A 192 -14.03 -3.73 -3.08
CA MET A 192 -12.96 -4.49 -2.46
C MET A 192 -13.35 -5.95 -2.48
N ILE A 193 -12.38 -6.82 -2.66
CA ILE A 193 -12.61 -8.24 -2.43
C ILE A 193 -12.57 -8.44 -0.92
N ASP A 194 -13.60 -9.14 -0.42
CA ASP A 194 -13.62 -9.59 0.95
C ASP A 194 -12.48 -10.59 1.14
N ASP A 195 -11.48 -10.17 1.88
CA ASP A 195 -10.42 -11.03 2.38
C ASP A 195 -10.75 -11.34 3.85
N GLU A 196 -10.40 -12.53 4.35
CA GLU A 196 -10.67 -13.00 5.72
C GLU A 196 -10.21 -12.02 6.82
N ASN A 197 -9.47 -10.98 6.44
CA ASN A 197 -8.99 -9.89 7.31
C ASN A 197 -9.96 -8.70 7.45
N PHE A 198 -11.16 -8.75 6.87
CA PHE A 198 -12.14 -7.65 6.90
C PHE A 198 -12.93 -7.54 8.23
N GLY A 199 -12.38 -8.07 9.32
CA GLY A 199 -13.04 -8.16 10.63
C GLY A 199 -13.32 -6.85 11.36
N GLU A 200 -12.88 -5.69 10.86
CA GLU A 200 -13.06 -4.39 11.53
C GLU A 200 -13.83 -3.39 10.65
N THR A 201 -15.05 -3.75 10.25
CA THR A 201 -15.97 -2.83 9.55
C THR A 201 -16.68 -1.84 10.47
N GLU A 202 -16.34 -1.79 11.76
CA GLU A 202 -17.00 -0.93 12.76
C GLU A 202 -16.96 0.57 12.44
N ASN A 203 -16.07 1.00 11.57
CA ASN A 203 -15.92 2.41 11.18
C ASN A 203 -16.62 2.81 9.87
N PHE A 204 -17.39 1.91 9.26
CA PHE A 204 -18.11 2.22 8.03
C PHE A 204 -19.54 2.67 8.31
N PRO A 205 -20.07 3.64 7.56
CA PRO A 205 -21.50 3.89 7.58
C PRO A 205 -22.21 2.69 6.96
N HIS A 206 -22.68 1.78 7.81
CA HIS A 206 -23.30 0.49 7.46
C HIS A 206 -24.44 0.58 6.44
N HIS A 207 -25.03 1.77 6.25
CA HIS A 207 -26.14 1.99 5.32
C HIS A 207 -25.73 2.17 3.85
N ALA A 208 -24.45 2.42 3.58
CA ALA A 208 -23.96 2.66 2.21
C ALA A 208 -23.16 1.48 1.65
N LEU A 209 -22.74 0.54 2.50
CA LEU A 209 -21.95 -0.60 2.10
C LEU A 209 -22.84 -1.79 1.79
N GLN A 210 -22.69 -2.35 0.60
CA GLN A 210 -23.39 -3.56 0.17
C GLN A 210 -22.39 -4.71 0.05
N ILE A 211 -22.81 -5.90 0.45
CA ILE A 211 -22.06 -7.13 0.20
C ILE A 211 -22.68 -7.77 -1.05
N LYS A 212 -21.86 -8.03 -2.05
CA LYS A 212 -22.28 -8.70 -3.28
C LYS A 212 -21.45 -9.96 -3.51
N LYS A 213 -22.14 -11.06 -3.72
CA LYS A 213 -21.55 -12.32 -4.16
C LYS A 213 -22.47 -12.94 -5.21
N TYR A 214 -21.90 -13.37 -6.33
CA TYR A 214 -22.64 -14.06 -7.35
C TYR A 214 -22.29 -15.54 -7.33
N GLU A 215 -23.28 -16.38 -7.09
CA GLU A 215 -23.08 -17.85 -7.06
C GLU A 215 -22.80 -18.44 -8.45
N LYS A 216 -23.26 -17.75 -9.50
CA LYS A 216 -23.06 -18.16 -10.88
C LYS A 216 -22.87 -16.93 -11.76
N CYS A 217 -21.67 -16.77 -12.28
CA CYS A 217 -21.37 -15.66 -13.19
C CYS A 217 -20.40 -16.09 -14.30
N VAL A 218 -20.45 -15.41 -15.40
CA VAL A 218 -19.39 -15.47 -16.41
C VAL A 218 -18.27 -14.54 -15.96
N HIS A 219 -17.08 -15.08 -15.78
CA HIS A 219 -15.86 -14.36 -15.47
C HIS A 219 -14.94 -14.29 -16.67
N THR A 220 -14.32 -13.14 -16.88
CA THR A 220 -13.28 -12.93 -17.90
C THR A 220 -12.40 -11.75 -17.53
N ALA A 221 -11.22 -11.69 -18.16
CA ALA A 221 -10.39 -10.50 -18.18
C ALA A 221 -10.28 -9.97 -19.62
N THR A 222 -10.37 -8.66 -19.77
CA THR A 222 -10.26 -7.99 -21.07
C THR A 222 -9.55 -6.66 -20.96
N GLU A 223 -9.24 -6.06 -22.09
CA GLU A 223 -8.63 -4.73 -22.16
C GLU A 223 -9.57 -3.71 -22.81
N ALA A 224 -9.38 -2.45 -22.45
CA ALA A 224 -9.92 -1.31 -23.14
C ALA A 224 -8.83 -0.23 -23.26
N TYR A 225 -8.94 0.62 -24.24
CA TYR A 225 -8.05 1.77 -24.38
C TYR A 225 -8.69 2.99 -23.69
N THR A 226 -7.89 3.78 -22.99
CA THR A 226 -8.37 4.93 -22.21
C THR A 226 -9.05 6.01 -23.06
N ASN A 227 -8.87 6.00 -24.37
CA ASN A 227 -9.40 6.99 -25.30
C ASN A 227 -10.54 6.45 -26.16
N SER A 228 -11.52 5.78 -25.54
CA SER A 228 -12.79 5.48 -26.19
C SER A 228 -12.87 4.16 -26.97
N ASP A 229 -12.02 3.19 -26.72
CA ASP A 229 -12.17 1.85 -27.27
C ASP A 229 -12.76 0.89 -26.22
N TYR A 230 -14.05 0.66 -26.32
CA TYR A 230 -14.81 -0.29 -25.50
C TYR A 230 -14.99 -1.66 -26.17
N SER A 231 -14.17 -1.98 -27.17
CA SER A 231 -14.28 -3.23 -27.93
C SER A 231 -14.18 -4.49 -27.07
N GLY A 232 -13.36 -4.44 -26.00
CA GLY A 232 -13.27 -5.52 -25.03
C GLY A 232 -14.59 -5.74 -24.26
N PHE A 233 -15.28 -4.66 -23.93
CA PHE A 233 -16.57 -4.70 -23.23
C PHE A 233 -17.66 -5.22 -24.15
N LYS A 234 -17.66 -4.77 -25.41
CA LYS A 234 -18.57 -5.28 -26.44
C LYS A 234 -18.41 -6.79 -26.60
N LYS A 235 -17.18 -7.30 -26.65
CA LYS A 235 -16.92 -8.75 -26.73
C LYS A 235 -17.55 -9.53 -25.56
N CYS A 236 -17.56 -8.96 -24.35
CA CYS A 236 -18.21 -9.59 -23.18
C CYS A 236 -19.74 -9.65 -23.38
N SER A 237 -20.35 -8.57 -23.85
CA SER A 237 -21.78 -8.52 -24.18
C SER A 237 -22.14 -9.47 -25.31
N ASP A 238 -21.33 -9.51 -26.39
CA ASP A 238 -21.51 -10.41 -27.54
C ASP A 238 -21.43 -11.89 -27.07
N TYR A 239 -20.45 -12.22 -26.21
CA TYR A 239 -20.32 -13.58 -25.67
C TYR A 239 -21.59 -14.05 -24.97
N LEU A 240 -22.21 -13.20 -24.11
CA LEU A 240 -23.46 -13.55 -23.45
C LEU A 240 -24.57 -13.80 -24.46
N ARG A 241 -24.70 -12.95 -25.48
CA ARG A 241 -25.71 -13.07 -26.53
C ARG A 241 -25.52 -14.34 -27.35
N ASP A 242 -24.31 -14.61 -27.83
CA ASP A 242 -23.96 -15.75 -28.65
C ASP A 242 -24.17 -17.10 -27.96
N ASN A 243 -24.03 -17.11 -26.63
CA ASN A 243 -24.23 -18.29 -25.79
C ASN A 243 -25.63 -18.35 -25.14
N HIS A 244 -26.54 -17.44 -25.51
CA HIS A 244 -27.91 -17.36 -24.96
C HIS A 244 -27.96 -17.25 -23.43
N LEU A 245 -27.02 -16.54 -22.86
CA LEU A 245 -26.93 -16.31 -21.43
C LEU A 245 -27.65 -15.02 -21.03
N THR A 246 -28.51 -15.10 -20.03
CA THR A 246 -29.28 -13.95 -19.50
C THR A 246 -28.61 -13.41 -18.26
N LEU A 247 -28.39 -12.09 -18.19
CA LEU A 247 -27.90 -11.44 -16.97
C LEU A 247 -28.99 -11.45 -15.88
N ALA A 248 -28.66 -11.95 -14.71
CA ALA A 248 -29.50 -11.88 -13.53
C ALA A 248 -29.51 -10.47 -12.90
N GLU A 249 -28.32 -9.86 -12.79
CA GLU A 249 -28.10 -8.54 -12.20
C GLU A 249 -27.13 -7.71 -13.04
N ASP A 250 -26.85 -6.47 -12.59
CA ASP A 250 -25.87 -5.58 -13.19
C ASP A 250 -24.47 -6.20 -13.09
N PRO A 251 -23.69 -6.22 -14.19
CA PRO A 251 -22.34 -6.77 -14.16
C PRO A 251 -21.40 -5.87 -13.36
N LEU A 252 -20.42 -6.48 -12.67
CA LEU A 252 -19.33 -5.79 -12.02
C LEU A 252 -18.08 -5.83 -12.89
N LEU A 253 -17.51 -4.66 -13.09
CA LEU A 253 -16.27 -4.47 -13.84
C LEU A 253 -15.22 -3.85 -12.91
N ARG A 254 -14.13 -4.53 -12.67
CA ARG A 254 -13.06 -4.04 -11.82
C ARG A 254 -11.83 -3.70 -12.65
N MET A 255 -11.35 -2.47 -12.52
CA MET A 255 -10.08 -2.08 -13.11
C MET A 255 -8.93 -2.71 -12.33
N ILE A 256 -8.04 -3.42 -13.03
CA ILE A 256 -6.91 -4.12 -12.42
C ILE A 256 -5.60 -3.40 -12.68
N TYR A 257 -5.39 -2.93 -13.92
CA TYR A 257 -4.13 -2.35 -14.32
C TYR A 257 -4.32 -1.26 -15.37
N ILE A 258 -3.54 -0.20 -15.23
CA ILE A 258 -3.36 0.82 -16.26
C ILE A 258 -1.89 0.83 -16.64
N GLY A 259 -1.59 0.57 -17.88
CA GLY A 259 -0.23 0.62 -18.41
C GLY A 259 -0.17 1.33 -19.74
N GLY A 260 1.03 1.72 -20.14
CA GLY A 260 1.27 2.34 -21.45
C GLY A 260 2.25 1.51 -22.27
N ASP A 261 1.89 1.17 -23.48
CA ASP A 261 2.83 0.69 -24.48
C ASP A 261 2.73 1.56 -25.72
N LYS A 262 3.87 2.03 -26.22
CA LYS A 262 3.98 2.84 -27.47
C LYS A 262 3.04 4.06 -27.53
N GLY A 263 2.83 4.73 -26.37
CA GLY A 263 2.04 5.97 -26.30
C GLY A 263 0.52 5.76 -26.26
N ARG A 264 0.04 4.55 -26.03
CA ARG A 264 -1.36 4.25 -25.74
C ARG A 264 -1.50 3.70 -24.34
N ASN A 265 -2.47 4.19 -23.59
CA ASN A 265 -2.77 3.66 -22.27
C ASN A 265 -3.75 2.50 -22.42
N HIS A 266 -3.32 1.32 -22.00
CA HIS A 266 -4.16 0.14 -21.89
C HIS A 266 -4.72 0.05 -20.48
N VAL A 267 -5.97 -0.31 -20.36
CA VAL A 267 -6.61 -0.59 -19.09
C VAL A 267 -7.13 -2.01 -19.11
N TYR A 268 -6.75 -2.79 -18.12
CA TYR A 268 -7.19 -4.16 -17.98
C TYR A 268 -8.28 -4.24 -16.92
N TYR A 269 -9.36 -4.94 -17.27
CA TYR A 269 -10.54 -5.12 -16.44
C TYR A 269 -10.81 -6.59 -16.21
N GLU A 270 -11.28 -6.92 -15.04
CA GLU A 270 -12.01 -8.16 -14.76
C GLU A 270 -13.51 -7.88 -14.79
N PHE A 271 -14.25 -8.83 -15.33
CA PHE A 271 -15.68 -8.81 -15.41
C PHE A 271 -16.28 -9.99 -14.66
N TRP A 272 -17.30 -9.72 -13.88
CA TRP A 272 -18.19 -10.73 -13.32
C TRP A 272 -19.61 -10.39 -13.80
N MET A 273 -20.13 -11.20 -14.67
CA MET A 273 -21.44 -11.05 -15.32
C MET A 273 -22.36 -12.10 -14.70
N PRO A 274 -23.17 -11.75 -13.68
CA PRO A 274 -24.08 -12.71 -13.05
C PRO A 274 -25.14 -13.20 -14.03
N ILE A 275 -25.33 -14.52 -14.10
CA ILE A 275 -26.25 -15.16 -15.04
C ILE A 275 -27.30 -15.97 -14.30
N GLU A 276 -28.49 -16.12 -14.94
CA GLU A 276 -29.60 -16.94 -14.43
C GLU A 276 -29.27 -18.44 -14.34
#